data_55829647447143321b06430c462b8b15
#
_entry.id   55829647447143321b06430c462b8b15
#
_cell.length_a   1.000
_cell.length_b   1.000
_cell.length_c   1.000
_cell.angle_alpha   90.00
_cell.angle_beta   90.00
_cell.angle_gamma   90.00
#
_symmetry.space_group_name_H-M   'P 1'
#
loop_
_entity.id
_entity.type
_entity.pdbx_description
1 polymer ?
#
loop_
_entity_poly.entity_id
_entity_poly.type
_entity_poly.pdbx_seq_one_letter_code
_entity_poly.pdbx_strand_id
1 'polypeptide(L)'
;MNKKITLAAAALLVTMSAGAQNAPKYSNEFLSIGVGARALGMGGAQVSSVNDITSGYWNPAGLTLGTGDLQLGLMHAEYFAGIGKYDYAALAAPIDATRTIGFSVIRFAIDDIIDSTELIDSDGNIDYDRLKSFSAGDYAFLFSYAKKTNIEGLRYGANAKVIHRKVGDFASAWGFGLDAGIQYQMNKWKFGAMARDITSTFNAWNFNTDKFEDVFIQTGNEVPENGVEVTLPKLILGASYKASLSEKFSVEPALDLDVTFDGKRNVLVKSDPISIDPKFGVEFGYSDFIFLRGGVNNIQDIKEIDGSVKKTFQPNMGVGVKIKNVSIDYALTNIGSVGETLYSNIFSLRIALFKQKK
;
A
#
# COMPACT_ATOMS: atom_id res chain seq x y z
N MET A 1 -5.90 34.76 -8.91
CA MET A 1 -5.57 33.68 -7.97
C MET A 1 -5.67 34.26 -6.56
N ASN A 2 -6.55 33.73 -5.73
CA ASN A 2 -6.93 34.34 -4.45
C ASN A 2 -5.76 34.26 -3.45
N LYS A 3 -5.20 35.41 -3.00
CA LYS A 3 -4.11 35.50 -2.02
C LYS A 3 -4.30 34.64 -0.76
N LYS A 4 -5.56 34.38 -0.37
CA LYS A 4 -5.93 33.52 0.75
C LYS A 4 -5.61 32.02 0.49
N ILE A 5 -5.75 31.55 -0.76
CA ILE A 5 -5.45 30.16 -1.15
C ILE A 5 -3.93 29.97 -1.18
N THR A 6 -3.18 30.94 -1.66
CA THR A 6 -1.70 30.91 -1.68
C THR A 6 -1.12 30.94 -0.27
N LEU A 7 -1.71 31.73 0.65
CA LEU A 7 -1.29 31.77 2.05
C LEU A 7 -1.61 30.49 2.80
N ALA A 8 -2.77 29.86 2.54
CA ALA A 8 -3.15 28.58 3.14
C ALA A 8 -2.26 27.43 2.64
N ALA A 9 -1.91 27.41 1.35
CA ALA A 9 -0.98 26.44 0.78
C ALA A 9 0.45 26.63 1.32
N ALA A 10 0.91 27.88 1.48
CA ALA A 10 2.20 28.19 2.09
C ALA A 10 2.25 27.83 3.59
N ALA A 11 1.18 28.09 4.33
CA ALA A 11 1.08 27.71 5.73
C ALA A 11 1.06 26.18 5.90
N LEU A 12 0.39 25.43 5.02
CA LEU A 12 0.38 23.97 5.02
C LEU A 12 1.80 23.41 4.75
N LEU A 13 2.55 24.00 3.84
CA LEU A 13 3.94 23.61 3.54
C LEU A 13 4.90 23.88 4.71
N VAL A 14 4.69 24.97 5.46
CA VAL A 14 5.55 25.33 6.61
C VAL A 14 5.28 24.43 7.83
N THR A 15 4.03 24.00 8.04
CA THR A 15 3.71 23.05 9.13
C THR A 15 4.24 21.63 8.88
N MET A 16 4.44 21.25 7.62
CA MET A 16 5.02 19.95 7.26
C MET A 16 6.51 19.85 7.57
N SER A 17 7.24 20.97 7.65
CA SER A 17 8.69 20.99 7.88
C SER A 17 9.10 20.83 9.36
N ALA A 18 8.21 21.11 10.31
CA ALA A 18 8.57 21.18 11.74
C ALA A 18 8.60 19.81 12.45
N GLY A 19 7.98 18.76 11.87
CA GLY A 19 7.93 17.40 12.47
C GLY A 19 8.91 16.40 11.88
N ALA A 20 9.67 16.79 10.83
CA ALA A 20 10.43 15.84 10.03
C ALA A 20 11.76 15.36 10.68
N GLN A 21 12.26 16.04 11.70
CA GLN A 21 13.61 15.77 12.20
C GLN A 21 13.77 14.51 13.07
N ASN A 22 12.68 13.94 13.61
CA ASN A 22 12.74 12.76 14.48
C ASN A 22 11.75 11.64 14.11
N ALA A 23 11.06 11.72 12.95
CA ALA A 23 10.14 10.68 12.55
C ALA A 23 10.88 9.46 11.97
N PRO A 24 10.48 8.21 12.32
CA PRO A 24 11.04 7.02 11.72
C PRO A 24 10.85 7.05 10.21
N LYS A 25 11.93 6.81 9.46
CA LYS A 25 11.93 6.89 8.00
C LYS A 25 11.02 5.85 7.33
N TYR A 26 10.79 4.74 8.03
CA TYR A 26 10.01 3.60 7.58
C TYR A 26 8.96 3.25 8.64
N SER A 27 7.83 3.93 8.58
CA SER A 27 6.68 3.70 9.44
C SER A 27 5.51 3.19 8.60
N ASN A 28 4.71 2.25 9.12
CA ASN A 28 3.56 1.64 8.45
C ASN A 28 3.88 1.00 7.08
N GLU A 29 5.07 0.41 6.93
CA GLU A 29 5.53 -0.16 5.65
C GLU A 29 4.63 -1.28 5.12
N PHE A 30 3.84 -1.96 5.96
CA PHE A 30 2.84 -2.91 5.48
C PHE A 30 1.81 -2.25 4.53
N LEU A 31 1.57 -0.95 4.64
CA LEU A 31 0.75 -0.17 3.71
C LEU A 31 1.49 0.23 2.43
N SER A 32 2.78 -0.03 2.32
CA SER A 32 3.56 0.22 1.09
C SER A 32 3.59 -0.99 0.15
N ILE A 33 3.20 -2.17 0.62
CA ILE A 33 3.18 -3.42 -0.17
C ILE A 33 2.25 -3.31 -1.39
N GLY A 34 1.06 -2.74 -1.21
CA GLY A 34 0.07 -2.61 -2.28
C GLY A 34 -1.01 -3.69 -2.24
N VAL A 35 -2.15 -3.43 -2.90
CA VAL A 35 -3.31 -4.35 -2.94
C VAL A 35 -3.77 -4.61 -4.37
N GLY A 36 -4.25 -5.84 -4.61
CA GLY A 36 -4.80 -6.26 -5.89
C GLY A 36 -3.74 -6.80 -6.86
N ALA A 37 -3.93 -8.05 -7.31
CA ALA A 37 -3.01 -8.71 -8.23
C ALA A 37 -2.85 -7.96 -9.56
N ARG A 38 -3.89 -7.25 -10.05
CA ARG A 38 -3.80 -6.36 -11.21
C ARG A 38 -2.72 -5.31 -11.02
N ALA A 39 -2.78 -4.60 -9.91
CA ALA A 39 -1.86 -3.50 -9.60
C ALA A 39 -0.43 -4.01 -9.37
N LEU A 40 -0.30 -5.08 -8.58
CA LEU A 40 1.00 -5.66 -8.26
C LEU A 40 1.68 -6.28 -9.48
N GLY A 41 0.92 -6.89 -10.40
CA GLY A 41 1.43 -7.35 -11.70
C GLY A 41 1.93 -6.20 -12.60
N MET A 42 1.46 -4.97 -12.38
CA MET A 42 1.92 -3.74 -13.06
C MET A 42 2.99 -2.98 -12.24
N GLY A 43 3.66 -3.63 -11.28
CA GLY A 43 4.67 -2.99 -10.44
C GLY A 43 4.11 -1.88 -9.55
N GLY A 44 2.81 -1.84 -9.29
CA GLY A 44 2.15 -0.81 -8.49
C GLY A 44 1.87 0.51 -9.20
N ALA A 45 2.06 0.60 -10.52
CA ALA A 45 1.74 1.77 -11.33
C ALA A 45 0.22 1.86 -11.58
N GLN A 46 -0.55 2.44 -10.64
CA GLN A 46 -2.02 2.39 -10.62
C GLN A 46 -2.73 3.70 -10.29
N VAL A 47 -2.03 4.72 -9.79
CA VAL A 47 -2.68 5.92 -9.23
C VAL A 47 -3.54 6.67 -10.26
N SER A 48 -3.19 6.59 -11.53
CA SER A 48 -3.94 7.20 -12.64
C SER A 48 -5.01 6.28 -13.24
N SER A 49 -4.76 4.95 -13.23
CA SER A 49 -5.54 3.97 -14.01
C SER A 49 -6.52 3.15 -13.18
N VAL A 50 -6.40 3.17 -11.85
CA VAL A 50 -7.30 2.41 -10.98
C VAL A 50 -8.74 2.88 -11.14
N ASN A 51 -9.66 1.90 -11.34
CA ASN A 51 -11.06 2.15 -11.67
C ASN A 51 -12.00 1.08 -11.09
N ASP A 52 -11.57 0.39 -10.07
CA ASP A 52 -12.29 -0.69 -9.40
C ASP A 52 -12.26 -0.53 -7.88
N ILE A 53 -12.68 -1.56 -7.15
CA ILE A 53 -12.78 -1.56 -5.69
C ILE A 53 -11.43 -1.31 -4.99
N THR A 54 -10.29 -1.61 -5.63
CA THR A 54 -8.96 -1.34 -5.07
C THR A 54 -8.59 0.14 -5.08
N SER A 55 -9.44 0.98 -5.68
CA SER A 55 -9.29 2.44 -5.68
C SER A 55 -9.24 3.02 -4.26
N GLY A 56 -9.96 2.44 -3.29
CA GLY A 56 -9.89 2.88 -1.90
C GLY A 56 -8.46 2.94 -1.36
N TYR A 57 -7.60 2.06 -1.85
CA TYR A 57 -6.17 2.03 -1.49
C TYR A 57 -5.31 2.89 -2.43
N TRP A 58 -5.43 2.71 -3.77
CA TRP A 58 -4.51 3.32 -4.74
C TRP A 58 -4.80 4.80 -4.99
N ASN A 59 -6.06 5.14 -5.20
CA ASN A 59 -6.55 6.51 -5.38
C ASN A 59 -8.08 6.53 -5.20
N PRO A 60 -8.61 7.02 -4.08
CA PRO A 60 -10.04 6.94 -3.78
C PRO A 60 -10.93 7.59 -4.85
N ALA A 61 -10.43 8.56 -5.63
CA ALA A 61 -11.17 9.17 -6.75
C ALA A 61 -11.67 8.12 -7.75
N GLY A 62 -10.92 7.03 -7.96
CA GLY A 62 -11.24 5.95 -8.88
C GLY A 62 -12.49 5.14 -8.52
N LEU A 63 -12.96 5.17 -7.26
CA LEU A 63 -14.18 4.46 -6.83
C LEU A 63 -15.41 4.89 -7.62
N THR A 64 -15.47 6.13 -8.11
CA THR A 64 -16.58 6.63 -8.94
C THR A 64 -16.65 6.01 -10.33
N LEU A 65 -15.63 5.25 -10.74
CA LEU A 65 -15.56 4.52 -12.01
C LEU A 65 -16.01 3.08 -11.89
N GLY A 66 -16.15 2.60 -10.67
CA GLY A 66 -16.59 1.24 -10.41
C GLY A 66 -17.99 0.99 -10.99
N THR A 67 -18.22 -0.25 -11.40
CA THR A 67 -19.49 -0.69 -12.01
C THR A 67 -20.34 -1.44 -10.99
N GLY A 68 -21.66 -1.44 -11.18
CA GLY A 68 -22.62 -2.14 -10.32
C GLY A 68 -23.13 -1.31 -9.14
N ASP A 69 -24.13 -1.87 -8.46
CA ASP A 69 -24.76 -1.26 -7.28
C ASP A 69 -23.98 -1.56 -5.99
N LEU A 70 -23.18 -2.63 -6.02
CA LEU A 70 -22.24 -3.00 -4.96
C LEU A 70 -21.02 -3.66 -5.61
N GLN A 71 -19.83 -3.25 -5.18
CA GLN A 71 -18.58 -3.89 -5.56
C GLN A 71 -17.99 -4.60 -4.35
N LEU A 72 -17.45 -5.79 -4.57
CA LEU A 72 -16.72 -6.58 -3.60
C LEU A 72 -15.32 -6.89 -4.16
N GLY A 73 -14.31 -6.85 -3.30
CA GLY A 73 -12.94 -7.21 -3.65
C GLY A 73 -12.29 -7.99 -2.53
N LEU A 74 -11.56 -9.04 -2.91
CA LEU A 74 -10.77 -9.87 -2.02
C LEU A 74 -9.39 -10.08 -2.62
N MET A 75 -8.37 -10.14 -1.78
CA MET A 75 -7.02 -10.52 -2.16
C MET A 75 -6.38 -11.31 -1.04
N HIS A 76 -5.61 -12.31 -1.42
CA HIS A 76 -4.69 -13.03 -0.54
C HIS A 76 -3.31 -13.08 -1.20
N ALA A 77 -2.28 -12.81 -0.43
CA ALA A 77 -0.90 -12.92 -0.87
C ALA A 77 -0.03 -13.57 0.21
N GLU A 78 0.90 -14.40 -0.25
CA GLU A 78 1.92 -15.01 0.58
C GLU A 78 3.28 -14.45 0.21
N TYR A 79 3.97 -13.90 1.20
CA TYR A 79 5.32 -13.36 1.11
C TYR A 79 6.30 -14.21 1.89
N PHE A 80 7.56 -14.22 1.44
CA PHE A 80 8.66 -14.91 2.13
C PHE A 80 8.36 -16.39 2.39
N ALA A 81 7.96 -17.14 1.35
CA ALA A 81 7.59 -18.55 1.43
C ALA A 81 6.42 -18.86 2.39
N GLY A 82 5.44 -17.96 2.48
CA GLY A 82 4.24 -18.13 3.30
C GLY A 82 4.39 -17.67 4.77
N ILE A 83 5.57 -17.14 5.16
CA ILE A 83 5.76 -16.56 6.50
C ILE A 83 4.88 -15.33 6.69
N GLY A 84 4.86 -14.42 5.72
CA GLY A 84 4.04 -13.21 5.75
C GLY A 84 2.74 -13.41 4.96
N LYS A 85 1.60 -13.26 5.59
CA LYS A 85 0.27 -13.32 4.98
C LYS A 85 -0.28 -11.91 4.83
N TYR A 86 -0.71 -11.54 3.63
CA TYR A 86 -1.24 -10.22 3.34
C TYR A 86 -2.62 -10.33 2.69
N ASP A 87 -3.62 -9.88 3.40
CA ASP A 87 -5.02 -10.00 3.03
C ASP A 87 -5.64 -8.61 2.78
N TYR A 88 -6.51 -8.52 1.80
CA TYR A 88 -7.34 -7.36 1.52
C TYR A 88 -8.77 -7.77 1.29
N ALA A 89 -9.69 -7.05 1.92
CA ALA A 89 -11.12 -7.16 1.67
C ALA A 89 -11.72 -5.77 1.54
N ALA A 90 -12.62 -5.58 0.58
CA ALA A 90 -13.25 -4.29 0.37
C ALA A 90 -14.67 -4.40 -0.17
N LEU A 91 -15.45 -3.37 0.15
CA LEU A 91 -16.77 -3.16 -0.42
C LEU A 91 -16.94 -1.67 -0.78
N ALA A 92 -17.68 -1.40 -1.88
CA ALA A 92 -18.03 -0.03 -2.27
C ALA A 92 -19.40 -0.01 -2.95
N ALA A 93 -20.13 1.07 -2.70
CA ALA A 93 -21.43 1.28 -3.31
C ALA A 93 -21.60 2.76 -3.72
N PRO A 94 -22.21 3.01 -4.89
CA PRO A 94 -22.61 4.37 -5.27
C PRO A 94 -23.73 4.87 -4.33
N ILE A 95 -23.58 6.10 -3.84
CA ILE A 95 -24.66 6.80 -3.13
C ILE A 95 -25.64 7.38 -4.15
N ASP A 96 -25.10 7.91 -5.25
CA ASP A 96 -25.82 8.46 -6.40
C ASP A 96 -24.95 8.39 -7.67
N ALA A 97 -25.40 9.04 -8.75
CA ALA A 97 -24.70 9.04 -10.04
C ALA A 97 -23.28 9.66 -10.01
N THR A 98 -22.98 10.44 -8.96
CA THR A 98 -21.73 11.20 -8.83
C THR A 98 -20.86 10.80 -7.65
N ARG A 99 -21.42 10.15 -6.63
CA ARG A 99 -20.76 9.87 -5.36
C ARG A 99 -20.72 8.37 -5.04
N THR A 100 -19.59 7.92 -4.51
CA THR A 100 -19.38 6.53 -4.10
C THR A 100 -18.70 6.52 -2.73
N ILE A 101 -19.11 5.60 -1.88
CA ILE A 101 -18.44 5.29 -0.61
C ILE A 101 -17.82 3.90 -0.70
N GLY A 102 -16.76 3.71 0.07
CA GLY A 102 -16.08 2.42 0.18
C GLY A 102 -15.56 2.18 1.58
N PHE A 103 -15.38 0.91 1.89
CA PHE A 103 -14.72 0.44 3.08
C PHE A 103 -13.73 -0.67 2.70
N SER A 104 -12.51 -0.60 3.21
CA SER A 104 -11.48 -1.61 2.95
C SER A 104 -10.78 -2.00 4.24
N VAL A 105 -10.40 -3.26 4.32
CA VAL A 105 -9.57 -3.82 5.40
C VAL A 105 -8.31 -4.40 4.76
N ILE A 106 -7.17 -4.05 5.32
CA ILE A 106 -5.87 -4.61 5.00
C ILE A 106 -5.35 -5.29 6.25
N ARG A 107 -4.82 -6.50 6.11
CA ARG A 107 -4.18 -7.26 7.18
C ARG A 107 -2.83 -7.76 6.69
N PHE A 108 -1.77 -7.51 7.44
CA PHE A 108 -0.49 -8.19 7.32
C PHE A 108 -0.21 -8.94 8.60
N ALA A 109 0.12 -10.22 8.52
CA ALA A 109 0.35 -11.03 9.71
C ALA A 109 1.49 -12.03 9.51
N ILE A 110 2.18 -12.28 10.61
CA ILE A 110 3.19 -13.34 10.76
C ILE A 110 2.75 -14.17 11.96
N ASP A 111 2.56 -15.45 11.73
CA ASP A 111 2.17 -16.41 12.76
C ASP A 111 3.42 -17.22 13.21
N ASP A 112 3.28 -17.91 14.33
CA ASP A 112 4.27 -18.86 14.87
C ASP A 112 5.67 -18.26 15.11
N ILE A 113 5.73 -17.00 15.56
CA ILE A 113 6.98 -16.34 15.98
C ILE A 113 7.40 -16.97 17.31
N ILE A 114 8.62 -17.48 17.36
CA ILE A 114 9.15 -18.14 18.57
C ILE A 114 9.37 -17.09 19.66
N ASP A 115 8.76 -17.30 20.82
CA ASP A 115 9.01 -16.57 22.05
C ASP A 115 10.03 -17.34 22.89
N SER A 116 11.20 -16.76 23.02
CA SER A 116 12.32 -17.29 23.82
C SER A 116 12.58 -16.49 25.11
N THR A 117 11.65 -15.65 25.52
CA THR A 117 11.82 -14.80 26.72
C THR A 117 11.98 -15.60 28.01
N GLU A 118 11.36 -16.78 28.07
CA GLU A 118 11.44 -17.69 29.22
C GLU A 118 12.41 -18.88 29.01
N LEU A 119 13.20 -18.85 27.91
CA LEU A 119 14.08 -19.97 27.53
C LEU A 119 15.17 -20.29 28.58
N ILE A 120 15.67 -19.26 29.26
CA ILE A 120 16.71 -19.38 30.30
C ILE A 120 16.02 -19.23 31.66
N ASP A 121 16.25 -20.23 32.53
CA ASP A 121 15.73 -20.19 33.89
C ASP A 121 16.60 -19.32 34.84
N SER A 122 16.15 -19.14 36.08
CA SER A 122 16.86 -18.34 37.09
C SER A 122 18.25 -18.88 37.44
N ASP A 123 18.53 -20.16 37.15
CA ASP A 123 19.80 -20.85 37.43
C ASP A 123 20.72 -20.81 36.20
N GLY A 124 20.28 -20.20 35.08
CA GLY A 124 21.03 -20.07 33.85
C GLY A 124 20.97 -21.29 32.91
N ASN A 125 20.07 -22.25 33.18
CA ASN A 125 19.91 -23.43 32.34
C ASN A 125 18.93 -23.11 31.16
N ILE A 126 19.22 -23.73 30.01
CA ILE A 126 18.35 -23.63 28.83
C ILE A 126 17.27 -24.71 28.91
N ASP A 127 16.02 -24.28 28.91
CA ASP A 127 14.85 -25.16 28.96
C ASP A 127 13.98 -24.94 27.69
N TYR A 128 14.12 -25.82 26.69
CA TYR A 128 13.39 -25.75 25.44
C TYR A 128 11.88 -26.02 25.57
N ASP A 129 11.43 -26.64 26.68
CA ASP A 129 10.01 -26.89 26.92
C ASP A 129 9.23 -25.58 27.25
N ARG A 130 9.97 -24.50 27.54
CA ARG A 130 9.42 -23.15 27.76
C ARG A 130 9.24 -22.32 26.50
N LEU A 131 9.69 -22.83 25.35
CA LEU A 131 9.46 -22.15 24.09
C LEU A 131 7.95 -22.07 23.80
N LYS A 132 7.49 -20.86 23.55
CA LYS A 132 6.12 -20.55 23.15
C LYS A 132 6.14 -19.92 21.75
N SER A 133 4.99 -19.74 21.16
CA SER A 133 4.86 -18.93 19.94
C SER A 133 3.80 -17.86 20.12
N PHE A 134 3.94 -16.77 19.37
CA PHE A 134 2.96 -15.71 19.27
C PHE A 134 2.80 -15.27 17.81
N SER A 135 1.78 -14.46 17.52
CA SER A 135 1.56 -13.86 16.22
C SER A 135 1.71 -12.35 16.29
N ALA A 136 2.22 -11.75 15.21
CA ALA A 136 2.20 -10.31 14.99
C ALA A 136 1.25 -9.97 13.84
N GLY A 137 0.49 -8.88 13.98
CA GLY A 137 -0.46 -8.46 12.96
C GLY A 137 -0.66 -6.97 12.89
N ASP A 138 -0.60 -6.44 11.67
CA ASP A 138 -0.88 -5.05 11.34
C ASP A 138 -2.19 -4.99 10.54
N TYR A 139 -3.11 -4.13 10.96
CA TYR A 139 -4.41 -3.94 10.35
C TYR A 139 -4.61 -2.48 9.98
N ALA A 140 -5.22 -2.24 8.80
CA ALA A 140 -5.69 -0.92 8.42
C ALA A 140 -7.12 -0.98 7.91
N PHE A 141 -7.94 -0.06 8.41
CA PHE A 141 -9.34 0.13 8.02
C PHE A 141 -9.45 1.47 7.30
N LEU A 142 -9.85 1.45 6.02
CA LEU A 142 -9.98 2.64 5.19
C LEU A 142 -11.47 2.92 4.92
N PHE A 143 -11.91 4.10 5.29
CA PHE A 143 -13.23 4.64 4.96
C PHE A 143 -13.05 5.63 3.82
N SER A 144 -13.56 5.31 2.64
CA SER A 144 -13.34 6.04 1.40
C SER A 144 -14.59 6.79 0.94
N TYR A 145 -14.41 8.00 0.48
CA TYR A 145 -15.42 8.79 -0.20
C TYR A 145 -14.87 9.31 -1.52
N ALA A 146 -15.66 9.24 -2.59
CA ALA A 146 -15.29 9.73 -3.91
C ALA A 146 -16.43 10.50 -4.58
N LYS A 147 -16.07 11.48 -5.40
CA LYS A 147 -17.04 12.32 -6.13
C LYS A 147 -16.52 12.71 -7.51
N LYS A 148 -17.40 12.59 -8.52
CA LYS A 148 -17.23 13.22 -9.84
C LYS A 148 -17.50 14.72 -9.73
N THR A 149 -16.70 15.54 -10.40
CA THR A 149 -16.92 16.99 -10.45
C THR A 149 -17.79 17.40 -11.65
N ASN A 150 -18.12 18.68 -11.75
CA ASN A 150 -18.78 19.23 -12.92
C ASN A 150 -17.82 19.41 -14.13
N ILE A 151 -16.52 19.24 -13.90
CA ILE A 151 -15.50 19.22 -14.96
C ILE A 151 -15.44 17.80 -15.50
N GLU A 152 -15.69 17.63 -16.79
CA GLU A 152 -15.65 16.32 -17.42
C GLU A 152 -14.30 15.64 -17.22
N GLY A 153 -14.32 14.35 -16.86
CA GLY A 153 -13.12 13.56 -16.59
C GLY A 153 -12.46 13.79 -15.25
N LEU A 154 -12.81 14.87 -14.50
CA LEU A 154 -12.21 15.16 -13.20
C LEU A 154 -13.03 14.59 -12.04
N ARG A 155 -12.37 13.90 -11.12
CA ARG A 155 -12.92 13.30 -9.91
C ARG A 155 -11.94 13.41 -8.77
N TYR A 156 -12.42 13.41 -7.55
CA TYR A 156 -11.62 13.42 -6.34
C TYR A 156 -12.17 12.45 -5.32
N GLY A 157 -11.34 12.11 -4.35
CA GLY A 157 -11.73 11.27 -3.23
C GLY A 157 -10.81 11.47 -2.04
N ALA A 158 -11.23 10.95 -0.90
CA ALA A 158 -10.47 10.97 0.34
C ALA A 158 -10.70 9.69 1.13
N ASN A 159 -9.71 9.35 1.98
CA ASN A 159 -9.81 8.28 2.96
C ASN A 159 -9.61 8.84 4.37
N ALA A 160 -10.38 8.30 5.31
CA ALA A 160 -9.99 8.26 6.71
C ALA A 160 -9.51 6.84 7.00
N LYS A 161 -8.32 6.70 7.59
CA LYS A 161 -7.76 5.39 7.91
C LYS A 161 -7.52 5.26 9.41
N VAL A 162 -7.85 4.09 9.93
CA VAL A 162 -7.55 3.67 11.30
C VAL A 162 -6.58 2.50 11.19
N ILE A 163 -5.52 2.54 11.98
CA ILE A 163 -4.50 1.50 12.03
C ILE A 163 -4.54 0.84 13.39
N HIS A 164 -4.45 -0.47 13.42
CA HIS A 164 -4.25 -1.25 14.63
C HIS A 164 -3.10 -2.22 14.41
N ARG A 165 -2.11 -2.17 15.31
CA ARG A 165 -0.93 -3.05 15.26
C ARG A 165 -0.85 -3.83 16.56
N LYS A 166 -0.50 -5.11 16.47
CA LYS A 166 -0.36 -5.98 17.63
C LYS A 166 0.85 -6.91 17.45
N VAL A 167 1.67 -7.02 18.50
CA VAL A 167 2.82 -7.92 18.58
C VAL A 167 2.63 -8.82 19.79
N GLY A 168 2.02 -9.99 19.58
CA GLY A 168 1.67 -10.91 20.66
C GLY A 168 0.91 -10.21 21.80
N ASP A 169 1.37 -10.46 23.02
CA ASP A 169 0.94 -9.76 24.24
C ASP A 169 1.93 -8.68 24.69
N PHE A 170 2.99 -8.43 23.88
CA PHE A 170 4.08 -7.54 24.22
C PHE A 170 3.77 -6.07 23.91
N ALA A 171 3.10 -5.80 22.79
CA ALA A 171 2.81 -4.43 22.37
C ALA A 171 1.58 -4.34 21.48
N SER A 172 0.94 -3.18 21.53
CA SER A 172 -0.12 -2.80 20.58
C SER A 172 -0.05 -1.33 20.25
N ALA A 173 -0.58 -0.95 19.08
CA ALA A 173 -0.70 0.44 18.70
C ALA A 173 -2.03 0.72 18.01
N TRP A 174 -2.51 1.95 18.19
CA TRP A 174 -3.60 2.51 17.42
C TRP A 174 -3.13 3.76 16.69
N GLY A 175 -3.57 3.90 15.46
CA GLY A 175 -3.19 5.01 14.59
C GLY A 175 -4.34 5.57 13.80
N PHE A 176 -4.16 6.81 13.34
CA PHE A 176 -5.13 7.50 12.50
C PHE A 176 -4.40 8.33 11.45
N GLY A 177 -4.98 8.41 10.24
CA GLY A 177 -4.46 9.23 9.16
C GLY A 177 -5.51 9.55 8.11
N LEU A 178 -5.20 10.53 7.27
CA LEU A 178 -6.04 10.95 6.15
C LEU A 178 -5.25 10.88 4.84
N ASP A 179 -5.94 10.52 3.77
CA ASP A 179 -5.42 10.54 2.41
C ASP A 179 -6.38 11.30 1.50
N ALA A 180 -5.86 11.88 0.40
CA ALA A 180 -6.68 12.49 -0.63
C ALA A 180 -6.12 12.18 -2.02
N GLY A 181 -7.01 12.01 -2.98
CA GLY A 181 -6.65 11.70 -4.35
C GLY A 181 -7.50 12.41 -5.37
N ILE A 182 -6.91 12.65 -6.53
CA ILE A 182 -7.58 13.16 -7.71
C ILE A 182 -7.24 12.29 -8.92
N GLN A 183 -8.19 12.16 -9.84
CA GLN A 183 -7.94 11.58 -11.15
C GLN A 183 -8.57 12.48 -12.21
N TYR A 184 -7.86 12.63 -13.32
CA TYR A 184 -8.33 13.36 -14.49
C TYR A 184 -8.14 12.52 -15.74
N GLN A 185 -9.22 12.33 -16.51
CA GLN A 185 -9.20 11.60 -17.77
C GLN A 185 -9.50 12.58 -18.91
N MET A 186 -8.59 12.62 -19.86
CA MET A 186 -8.69 13.42 -21.08
C MET A 186 -8.44 12.51 -22.30
N ASN A 187 -9.51 12.19 -23.01
CA ASN A 187 -9.46 11.22 -24.12
C ASN A 187 -8.89 9.86 -23.66
N LYS A 188 -7.73 9.46 -24.23
CA LYS A 188 -7.02 8.21 -23.90
C LYS A 188 -6.03 8.36 -22.75
N TRP A 189 -5.71 9.60 -22.36
CA TRP A 189 -4.81 9.90 -21.24
C TRP A 189 -5.56 9.89 -19.93
N LYS A 190 -4.91 9.33 -18.91
CA LYS A 190 -5.35 9.37 -17.53
C LYS A 190 -4.22 9.90 -16.66
N PHE A 191 -4.53 10.82 -15.79
CA PHE A 191 -3.61 11.39 -14.82
C PHE A 191 -4.17 11.16 -13.43
N GLY A 192 -3.30 10.93 -12.48
CA GLY A 192 -3.64 10.72 -11.09
C GLY A 192 -2.66 11.41 -10.16
N ALA A 193 -3.16 11.91 -9.04
CA ALA A 193 -2.34 12.32 -7.92
C ALA A 193 -2.97 11.81 -6.62
N MET A 194 -2.14 11.29 -5.72
CA MET A 194 -2.54 10.77 -4.43
C MET A 194 -1.59 11.32 -3.36
N ALA A 195 -2.13 12.09 -2.44
CA ALA A 195 -1.42 12.50 -1.23
C ALA A 195 -1.79 11.51 -0.12
N ARG A 196 -0.83 10.70 0.29
CA ARG A 196 -0.97 9.76 1.41
C ARG A 196 -0.46 10.39 2.68
N ASP A 197 -1.09 10.02 3.79
CA ASP A 197 -0.67 10.45 5.13
C ASP A 197 -0.61 11.98 5.29
N ILE A 198 -1.59 12.72 4.70
CA ILE A 198 -1.59 14.20 4.63
C ILE A 198 -1.47 14.82 6.01
N THR A 199 -2.07 14.20 7.02
CA THR A 199 -2.04 14.66 8.41
C THR A 199 -0.86 14.09 9.21
N SER A 200 0.08 13.41 8.55
CA SER A 200 1.09 12.56 9.17
C SER A 200 0.41 11.46 10.02
N THR A 201 0.24 10.29 9.45
CA THR A 201 -0.39 9.17 10.18
C THR A 201 0.43 8.82 11.41
N PHE A 202 -0.18 8.85 12.58
CA PHE A 202 0.48 8.49 13.82
C PHE A 202 0.04 7.10 14.30
N ASN A 203 0.91 6.42 15.06
CA ASN A 203 0.60 5.22 15.83
C ASN A 203 1.04 5.46 17.27
N ALA A 204 0.11 5.39 18.19
CA ALA A 204 0.38 5.44 19.63
C ALA A 204 0.62 4.01 20.13
N TRP A 205 1.88 3.71 20.48
CA TRP A 205 2.31 2.43 20.99
C TRP A 205 2.11 2.33 22.50
N ASN A 206 1.62 1.18 22.94
CA ASN A 206 1.53 0.76 24.33
C ASN A 206 2.27 -0.56 24.48
N PHE A 207 3.30 -0.58 25.33
CA PHE A 207 4.11 -1.76 25.62
C PHE A 207 3.69 -2.38 26.95
N ASN A 208 3.52 -3.71 26.96
CA ASN A 208 3.26 -4.48 28.17
C ASN A 208 4.62 -4.92 28.77
N THR A 209 5.26 -4.01 29.49
CA THR A 209 6.63 -4.20 30.00
C THR A 209 6.73 -5.35 30.98
N ASP A 210 5.66 -5.67 31.74
CA ASP A 210 5.63 -6.80 32.69
C ASP A 210 5.99 -8.16 32.04
N LYS A 211 5.86 -8.25 30.72
CA LYS A 211 6.13 -9.50 30.00
C LYS A 211 7.61 -9.73 29.66
N PHE A 212 8.43 -8.70 29.68
CA PHE A 212 9.81 -8.79 29.17
C PHE A 212 10.82 -7.91 29.93
N GLU A 213 10.40 -7.16 30.94
CA GLU A 213 11.26 -6.25 31.70
C GLU A 213 12.47 -6.98 32.30
N ASP A 214 12.23 -8.13 32.96
CA ASP A 214 13.29 -8.93 33.57
C ASP A 214 14.34 -9.40 32.55
N VAL A 215 13.90 -9.83 31.36
CA VAL A 215 14.81 -10.30 30.30
C VAL A 215 15.62 -9.14 29.73
N PHE A 216 15.00 -7.98 29.54
CA PHE A 216 15.68 -6.77 29.03
C PHE A 216 16.74 -6.28 30.03
N ILE A 217 16.42 -6.27 31.33
CA ILE A 217 17.36 -5.90 32.38
C ILE A 217 18.53 -6.90 32.44
N GLN A 218 18.27 -8.23 32.42
CA GLN A 218 19.30 -9.27 32.45
C GLN A 218 20.21 -9.23 31.22
N THR A 219 19.70 -8.87 30.06
CA THR A 219 20.46 -8.78 28.80
C THR A 219 21.10 -7.42 28.59
N GLY A 220 20.90 -6.46 29.49
CA GLY A 220 21.43 -5.08 29.40
C GLY A 220 20.79 -4.25 28.31
N ASN A 221 19.57 -4.60 27.88
CA ASN A 221 18.80 -3.83 26.92
C ASN A 221 17.93 -2.79 27.62
N GLU A 222 17.61 -1.69 26.92
CA GLU A 222 16.67 -0.69 27.41
C GLU A 222 15.23 -1.21 27.27
N VAL A 223 14.43 -1.07 28.33
CA VAL A 223 13.01 -1.43 28.31
C VAL A 223 12.27 -0.42 27.44
N PRO A 224 11.49 -0.87 26.43
CA PRO A 224 10.74 0.05 25.56
C PRO A 224 9.73 0.89 26.34
N GLU A 225 9.66 2.18 26.02
CA GLU A 225 8.67 3.09 26.59
C GLU A 225 7.52 3.33 25.60
N ASN A 226 6.33 3.65 26.15
CA ASN A 226 5.19 4.06 25.33
C ASN A 226 5.53 5.32 24.54
N GLY A 227 5.16 5.34 23.27
CA GLY A 227 5.54 6.42 22.37
C GLY A 227 4.63 6.58 21.17
N VAL A 228 4.89 7.61 20.41
CA VAL A 228 4.15 7.88 19.17
C VAL A 228 5.12 7.77 17.99
N GLU A 229 4.79 6.83 17.10
CA GLU A 229 5.44 6.68 15.79
C GLU A 229 4.66 7.49 14.74
N VAL A 230 5.35 8.19 13.86
CA VAL A 230 4.73 9.08 12.86
C VAL A 230 5.16 8.70 11.45
N THR A 231 4.20 8.45 10.56
CA THR A 231 4.43 8.27 9.12
C THR A 231 4.30 9.61 8.41
N LEU A 232 5.35 10.03 7.72
CA LEU A 232 5.37 11.30 7.01
C LEU A 232 4.56 11.25 5.71
N PRO A 233 4.00 12.38 5.27
CA PRO A 233 3.27 12.49 4.01
C PRO A 233 4.11 12.11 2.81
N LYS A 234 3.47 11.48 1.81
CA LYS A 234 4.05 11.25 0.48
C LYS A 234 3.06 11.61 -0.63
N LEU A 235 3.59 12.02 -1.77
CA LEU A 235 2.82 12.34 -2.96
C LEU A 235 3.11 11.30 -4.04
N ILE A 236 2.06 10.69 -4.61
CA ILE A 236 2.17 9.78 -5.73
C ILE A 236 1.55 10.47 -6.95
N LEU A 237 2.34 10.62 -8.01
CA LEU A 237 1.89 11.19 -9.28
C LEU A 237 1.91 10.12 -10.34
N GLY A 238 0.84 10.01 -11.13
CA GLY A 238 0.75 8.98 -12.14
C GLY A 238 0.15 9.44 -13.45
N ALA A 239 0.57 8.78 -14.52
CA ALA A 239 0.01 8.93 -15.85
C ALA A 239 -0.12 7.57 -16.53
N SER A 240 -1.20 7.38 -17.30
CA SER A 240 -1.36 6.22 -18.16
C SER A 240 -2.05 6.60 -19.47
N TYR A 241 -1.87 5.75 -20.49
CA TYR A 241 -2.45 5.96 -21.81
C TYR A 241 -3.09 4.66 -22.30
N LYS A 242 -4.43 4.66 -22.48
CA LYS A 242 -5.13 3.48 -22.99
C LYS A 242 -5.28 3.56 -24.51
N ALA A 243 -4.54 2.73 -25.24
CA ALA A 243 -4.63 2.59 -26.68
C ALA A 243 -5.39 1.32 -27.08
N SER A 244 -6.29 1.44 -28.06
CA SER A 244 -6.87 0.30 -28.77
C SER A 244 -5.97 0.01 -29.99
N LEU A 245 -5.30 -1.14 -30.00
CA LEU A 245 -4.45 -1.57 -31.12
C LEU A 245 -5.32 -2.15 -32.25
N SER A 246 -6.44 -2.76 -31.89
CA SER A 246 -7.49 -3.22 -32.81
C SER A 246 -8.83 -3.26 -32.07
N GLU A 247 -9.90 -3.77 -32.71
CA GLU A 247 -11.19 -3.98 -32.06
C GLU A 247 -11.11 -4.92 -30.84
N LYS A 248 -10.15 -5.84 -30.82
CA LYS A 248 -10.00 -6.86 -29.78
C LYS A 248 -8.82 -6.61 -28.84
N PHE A 249 -7.81 -5.86 -29.28
CA PHE A 249 -6.57 -5.69 -28.52
C PHE A 249 -6.45 -4.27 -27.98
N SER A 250 -6.10 -4.16 -26.70
CA SER A 250 -5.78 -2.90 -26.05
C SER A 250 -4.43 -3.00 -25.33
N VAL A 251 -3.78 -1.84 -25.17
CA VAL A 251 -2.58 -1.70 -24.34
C VAL A 251 -2.70 -0.46 -23.47
N GLU A 252 -2.30 -0.57 -22.22
CA GLU A 252 -2.30 0.53 -21.26
C GLU A 252 -0.95 0.58 -20.51
N PRO A 253 0.06 1.31 -21.03
CA PRO A 253 1.24 1.66 -20.25
C PRO A 253 0.88 2.66 -19.16
N ALA A 254 1.53 2.54 -18.00
CA ALA A 254 1.38 3.38 -16.83
C ALA A 254 2.73 3.68 -16.19
N LEU A 255 2.85 4.90 -15.65
CA LEU A 255 3.99 5.36 -14.87
C LEU A 255 3.46 6.04 -13.61
N ASP A 256 3.97 5.63 -12.45
CA ASP A 256 3.75 6.32 -11.17
C ASP A 256 5.10 6.76 -10.61
N LEU A 257 5.10 7.90 -9.91
CA LEU A 257 6.25 8.48 -9.20
C LEU A 257 5.87 8.66 -7.74
N ASP A 258 6.44 7.85 -6.85
CA ASP A 258 6.31 8.04 -5.40
C ASP A 258 7.33 9.09 -4.95
N VAL A 259 6.85 10.25 -4.51
CA VAL A 259 7.67 11.38 -4.05
C VAL A 259 7.60 11.46 -2.53
N THR A 260 8.75 11.36 -1.86
CA THR A 260 8.88 11.48 -0.41
C THR A 260 9.71 12.71 -0.03
N PHE A 261 9.44 13.27 1.16
CA PHE A 261 10.00 14.56 1.62
C PHE A 261 10.81 14.42 2.92
N ASP A 262 11.23 13.20 3.24
CA ASP A 262 11.94 12.82 4.46
C ASP A 262 13.45 12.61 4.24
N GLY A 263 13.98 13.25 3.22
CA GLY A 263 15.39 13.21 2.87
C GLY A 263 15.75 12.01 1.99
N LYS A 264 17.03 11.67 1.96
CA LYS A 264 17.60 10.67 1.05
C LYS A 264 17.11 9.26 1.37
N ARG A 265 16.39 8.63 0.44
CA ARG A 265 15.99 7.21 0.47
C ARG A 265 16.81 6.39 -0.53
N ASN A 266 16.85 5.07 -0.35
CA ASN A 266 17.48 4.16 -1.33
C ASN A 266 16.50 3.83 -2.47
N VAL A 267 16.33 4.76 -3.38
CA VAL A 267 15.45 4.70 -4.56
C VAL A 267 16.21 5.20 -5.79
N LEU A 268 15.60 5.22 -6.97
CA LEU A 268 16.28 5.62 -8.20
C LEU A 268 16.80 7.07 -8.14
N VAL A 269 15.97 8.02 -7.69
CA VAL A 269 16.39 9.43 -7.52
C VAL A 269 16.55 9.71 -6.04
N LYS A 270 17.83 9.77 -5.62
CA LYS A 270 18.25 9.98 -4.23
C LYS A 270 18.65 11.44 -4.04
N SER A 271 17.85 12.21 -3.36
CA SER A 271 18.13 13.63 -3.09
C SER A 271 17.68 14.00 -1.68
N ASP A 272 18.13 15.12 -1.19
CA ASP A 272 17.73 15.73 0.05
C ASP A 272 17.19 17.14 -0.27
N PRO A 273 15.95 17.46 0.12
CA PRO A 273 15.02 16.71 0.97
C PRO A 273 14.07 15.74 0.22
N ILE A 274 14.18 15.61 -1.11
CA ILE A 274 13.18 14.89 -1.93
C ILE A 274 13.80 13.65 -2.55
N SER A 275 13.13 12.49 -2.38
CA SER A 275 13.46 11.25 -3.09
C SER A 275 12.30 10.82 -3.96
N ILE A 276 12.59 10.21 -5.14
CA ILE A 276 11.58 9.76 -6.10
C ILE A 276 11.81 8.29 -6.46
N ASP A 277 10.77 7.46 -6.26
CA ASP A 277 10.73 6.05 -6.66
C ASP A 277 9.75 5.86 -7.83
N PRO A 278 10.25 5.64 -9.05
CA PRO A 278 9.40 5.41 -10.21
C PRO A 278 8.93 3.95 -10.28
N LYS A 279 7.68 3.77 -10.73
CA LYS A 279 7.04 2.48 -10.99
C LYS A 279 6.51 2.46 -12.41
N PHE A 280 6.81 1.40 -13.15
CA PHE A 280 6.38 1.22 -14.54
C PHE A 280 5.50 -0.01 -14.65
N GLY A 281 4.42 0.10 -15.39
CA GLY A 281 3.51 -1.00 -15.66
C GLY A 281 2.95 -0.95 -17.07
N VAL A 282 2.58 -2.12 -17.59
CA VAL A 282 1.86 -2.25 -18.85
C VAL A 282 0.81 -3.36 -18.73
N GLU A 283 -0.40 -3.07 -19.18
CA GLU A 283 -1.50 -4.03 -19.30
C GLU A 283 -1.85 -4.24 -20.77
N PHE A 284 -1.82 -5.49 -21.23
CA PHE A 284 -2.34 -5.91 -22.53
C PHE A 284 -3.69 -6.59 -22.33
N GLY A 285 -4.73 -6.12 -23.01
CA GLY A 285 -6.09 -6.66 -22.95
C GLY A 285 -6.51 -7.30 -24.26
N TYR A 286 -7.15 -8.46 -24.18
CA TYR A 286 -7.83 -9.11 -25.29
C TYR A 286 -9.33 -9.17 -25.05
N SER A 287 -10.11 -8.48 -25.86
CA SER A 287 -11.60 -8.44 -25.85
C SER A 287 -12.19 -8.09 -24.47
N ASP A 288 -11.51 -7.29 -23.64
CA ASP A 288 -11.84 -7.05 -22.23
C ASP A 288 -12.10 -8.33 -21.40
N PHE A 289 -11.56 -9.45 -21.85
CA PHE A 289 -11.75 -10.78 -21.26
C PHE A 289 -10.46 -11.32 -20.62
N ILE A 290 -9.33 -11.29 -21.34
CA ILE A 290 -8.03 -11.75 -20.84
C ILE A 290 -7.08 -10.56 -20.76
N PHE A 291 -6.29 -10.51 -19.69
CA PHE A 291 -5.30 -9.47 -19.46
C PHE A 291 -3.95 -10.09 -19.11
N LEU A 292 -2.90 -9.58 -19.76
CA LEU A 292 -1.50 -9.87 -19.42
C LEU A 292 -0.86 -8.58 -18.93
N ARG A 293 -0.05 -8.67 -17.87
CA ARG A 293 0.56 -7.53 -17.23
C ARG A 293 2.02 -7.75 -16.96
N GLY A 294 2.79 -6.68 -17.07
CA GLY A 294 4.17 -6.63 -16.66
C GLY A 294 4.47 -5.32 -15.97
N GLY A 295 5.40 -5.33 -15.04
CA GLY A 295 5.78 -4.12 -14.32
C GLY A 295 7.14 -4.21 -13.67
N VAL A 296 7.70 -3.05 -13.35
CA VAL A 296 8.98 -2.89 -12.66
C VAL A 296 8.83 -1.80 -11.61
N ASN A 297 9.32 -2.08 -10.41
CA ASN A 297 9.37 -1.14 -9.29
C ASN A 297 10.60 -1.40 -8.43
N ASN A 298 10.70 -0.72 -7.29
CA ASN A 298 11.73 -0.93 -6.28
C ASN A 298 13.15 -0.89 -6.87
N ILE A 299 13.46 0.18 -7.61
CA ILE A 299 14.78 0.39 -8.21
C ILE A 299 15.69 0.99 -7.14
N GLN A 300 16.66 0.20 -6.65
CA GLN A 300 17.53 0.57 -5.53
C GLN A 300 18.96 0.10 -5.73
N ASP A 301 19.88 0.63 -4.95
CA ASP A 301 21.25 0.19 -4.91
C ASP A 301 21.46 -0.81 -3.76
N ILE A 302 22.09 -1.93 -4.05
CA ILE A 302 22.53 -2.92 -3.06
C ILE A 302 24.06 -2.87 -3.01
N LYS A 303 24.58 -2.81 -1.77
CA LYS A 303 26.01 -2.88 -1.52
C LYS A 303 26.40 -4.34 -1.39
N GLU A 304 27.25 -4.83 -2.29
CA GLU A 304 27.78 -6.20 -2.27
C GLU A 304 28.85 -6.35 -1.18
N ILE A 305 29.20 -7.61 -0.88
CA ILE A 305 30.21 -7.95 0.15
C ILE A 305 31.58 -7.37 -0.18
N ASP A 306 31.93 -7.28 -1.47
CA ASP A 306 33.20 -6.70 -1.95
C ASP A 306 33.23 -5.17 -1.90
N GLY A 307 32.14 -4.53 -1.44
CA GLY A 307 31.97 -3.08 -1.36
C GLY A 307 31.49 -2.42 -2.63
N SER A 308 31.32 -3.15 -3.73
CA SER A 308 30.72 -2.64 -4.97
C SER A 308 29.24 -2.32 -4.77
N VAL A 309 28.72 -1.39 -5.58
CA VAL A 309 27.30 -1.03 -5.56
C VAL A 309 26.64 -1.51 -6.84
N LYS A 310 25.64 -2.38 -6.69
CA LYS A 310 24.85 -2.91 -7.80
C LYS A 310 23.44 -2.33 -7.76
N LYS A 311 22.96 -1.86 -8.92
CA LYS A 311 21.57 -1.42 -9.07
C LYS A 311 20.67 -2.63 -9.28
N THR A 312 19.60 -2.72 -8.50
CA THR A 312 18.59 -3.77 -8.56
C THR A 312 17.22 -3.19 -8.84
N PHE A 313 16.32 -4.01 -9.33
CA PHE A 313 14.91 -3.67 -9.55
C PHE A 313 14.06 -4.91 -9.35
N GLN A 314 12.77 -4.72 -9.11
CA GLN A 314 11.81 -5.79 -8.89
C GLN A 314 10.91 -5.95 -10.12
N PRO A 315 11.08 -7.00 -10.93
CA PRO A 315 10.15 -7.34 -12.00
C PRO A 315 8.90 -8.01 -11.43
N ASN A 316 7.76 -7.73 -12.08
CA ASN A 316 6.44 -8.25 -11.70
C ASN A 316 5.70 -8.68 -12.95
N MET A 317 4.89 -9.73 -12.84
CA MET A 317 4.04 -10.24 -13.92
C MET A 317 2.64 -10.54 -13.39
N GLY A 318 1.62 -10.45 -14.25
CA GLY A 318 0.26 -10.76 -13.85
C GLY A 318 -0.58 -11.23 -15.03
N VAL A 319 -1.59 -12.02 -14.69
CA VAL A 319 -2.63 -12.45 -15.63
C VAL A 319 -4.00 -12.16 -15.01
N GLY A 320 -4.99 -11.89 -15.83
CA GLY A 320 -6.36 -11.66 -15.37
C GLY A 320 -7.38 -12.18 -16.35
N VAL A 321 -8.51 -12.60 -15.81
CA VAL A 321 -9.69 -13.02 -16.58
C VAL A 321 -10.90 -12.27 -16.03
N LYS A 322 -11.69 -11.68 -16.93
CA LYS A 322 -12.93 -10.99 -16.58
C LYS A 322 -14.11 -11.67 -17.28
N ILE A 323 -15.00 -12.26 -16.52
CA ILE A 323 -16.21 -12.92 -17.02
C ILE A 323 -17.42 -12.15 -16.47
N LYS A 324 -18.09 -11.41 -17.34
CA LYS A 324 -19.25 -10.57 -16.94
C LYS A 324 -18.85 -9.61 -15.80
N ASN A 325 -19.37 -9.89 -14.61
CA ASN A 325 -19.22 -9.06 -13.41
C ASN A 325 -18.09 -9.56 -12.49
N VAL A 326 -17.44 -10.66 -12.82
CA VAL A 326 -16.39 -11.28 -11.99
C VAL A 326 -15.05 -11.10 -12.68
N SER A 327 -14.05 -10.65 -11.94
CA SER A 327 -12.65 -10.60 -12.38
C SER A 327 -11.80 -11.41 -11.42
N ILE A 328 -10.96 -12.27 -11.95
CA ILE A 328 -9.98 -13.06 -11.21
C ILE A 328 -8.61 -12.66 -11.75
N ASP A 329 -7.73 -12.25 -10.88
CA ASP A 329 -6.39 -11.85 -11.24
C ASP A 329 -5.37 -12.62 -10.38
N TYR A 330 -4.24 -12.94 -11.00
CA TYR A 330 -3.09 -13.55 -10.35
C TYR A 330 -1.85 -12.74 -10.71
N ALA A 331 -0.95 -12.56 -9.75
CA ALA A 331 0.34 -11.93 -9.98
C ALA A 331 1.47 -12.68 -9.28
N LEU A 332 2.63 -12.64 -9.90
CA LEU A 332 3.93 -12.99 -9.35
C LEU A 332 4.72 -11.71 -9.21
N THR A 333 5.25 -11.47 -8.02
CA THR A 333 6.12 -10.32 -7.74
C THR A 333 7.49 -10.78 -7.26
N ASN A 334 8.48 -9.90 -7.34
CA ASN A 334 9.85 -10.19 -6.94
C ASN A 334 10.51 -11.33 -7.74
N ILE A 335 10.26 -11.40 -9.03
CA ILE A 335 10.80 -12.44 -9.90
C ILE A 335 12.28 -12.13 -10.16
N GLY A 336 13.19 -13.04 -9.73
CA GLY A 336 14.62 -12.95 -10.05
C GLY A 336 15.36 -11.79 -9.37
N SER A 337 14.90 -11.30 -8.23
CA SER A 337 15.68 -10.36 -7.43
C SER A 337 17.00 -11.00 -6.98
N VAL A 338 18.05 -10.18 -6.86
CA VAL A 338 19.38 -10.59 -6.41
C VAL A 338 19.35 -10.99 -4.94
N GLY A 339 19.20 -12.25 -4.72
CA GLY A 339 19.02 -12.92 -3.45
C GLY A 339 18.07 -14.07 -3.70
N GLU A 340 18.32 -15.20 -3.14
CA GLU A 340 17.53 -16.45 -3.26
C GLU A 340 16.08 -16.29 -2.71
N THR A 341 15.53 -15.08 -2.79
CA THR A 341 14.20 -14.74 -2.29
C THR A 341 13.15 -15.29 -3.20
N LEU A 342 12.33 -16.13 -2.63
CA LEU A 342 11.17 -16.74 -3.26
C LEU A 342 10.20 -15.64 -3.75
N TYR A 343 9.70 -15.83 -4.98
CA TYR A 343 8.64 -14.98 -5.52
C TYR A 343 7.38 -15.03 -4.64
N SER A 344 6.62 -13.95 -4.66
CA SER A 344 5.35 -13.86 -3.92
C SER A 344 4.17 -14.11 -4.84
N ASN A 345 3.22 -14.89 -4.37
CA ASN A 345 1.99 -15.26 -5.09
C ASN A 345 0.84 -14.39 -4.59
N ILE A 346 0.13 -13.74 -5.51
CA ILE A 346 -0.99 -12.86 -5.20
C ILE A 346 -2.22 -13.27 -5.99
N PHE A 347 -3.32 -13.53 -5.30
CA PHE A 347 -4.62 -13.84 -5.88
C PHE A 347 -5.62 -12.76 -5.54
N SER A 348 -6.42 -12.33 -6.51
CA SER A 348 -7.48 -11.33 -6.30
C SER A 348 -8.76 -11.75 -7.00
N LEU A 349 -9.87 -11.50 -6.31
CA LEU A 349 -11.22 -11.65 -6.81
C LEU A 349 -11.96 -10.32 -6.69
N ARG A 350 -12.62 -9.89 -7.78
CA ARG A 350 -13.48 -8.69 -7.78
C ARG A 350 -14.83 -9.04 -8.37
N ILE A 351 -15.90 -8.60 -7.73
CA ILE A 351 -17.29 -8.89 -8.13
C ILE A 351 -18.09 -7.58 -8.14
N ALA A 352 -18.78 -7.32 -9.24
CA ALA A 352 -19.77 -6.24 -9.35
C ALA A 352 -21.18 -6.85 -9.29
N LEU A 353 -21.97 -6.44 -8.30
CA LEU A 353 -23.34 -6.88 -8.13
C LEU A 353 -24.29 -5.81 -8.66
N PHE A 354 -25.35 -6.24 -9.34
CA PHE A 354 -26.38 -5.38 -9.89
C PHE A 354 -27.73 -5.76 -9.28
N LYS A 355 -28.50 -4.77 -8.85
CA LYS A 355 -29.89 -4.98 -8.43
C LYS A 355 -30.70 -5.54 -9.59
N GLN A 356 -31.45 -6.58 -9.35
CA GLN A 356 -32.44 -7.02 -10.33
C GLN A 356 -33.47 -5.88 -10.50
N LYS A 357 -33.61 -5.38 -11.71
CA LYS A 357 -34.76 -4.51 -12.02
C LYS A 357 -36.01 -5.38 -11.88
N LYS A 358 -36.82 -5.05 -10.89
CA LYS A 358 -38.20 -5.58 -10.77
C LYS A 358 -39.07 -5.01 -11.89
#